data_2ea7fda27fa91cd3cc0209c1247fb668
#
_entry.id   2ea7fda27fa91cd3cc0209c1247fb668
#
_cell.length_a   1.000
_cell.length_b   1.000
_cell.length_c   1.000
_cell.angle_alpha   90.00
_cell.angle_beta   90.00
_cell.angle_gamma   90.00
#
_symmetry.space_group_name_H-M   'P 1'
#
loop_
_entity.id
_entity.type
_entity.pdbx_description
1 polymer ?
#
loop_
_entity_poly.entity_id
_entity_poly.type
_entity_poly.pdbx_seq_one_letter_code
_entity_poly.pdbx_strand_id
1 'polypeptide(L)'
;MKSVVIQQPNALVIEERPLPLPGAGDVRVRIKLAGICGSDSHIYRGHNPFAKYPRVIGHEFFGEIDAVGEGVESTRLGQRVSVDPVISCGHCYPCSVGKPNVCTSLVVLGVHRDGGFSEYA
;
A
#
# COMPACT_ATOMS: atom_id res chain seq x y z
N MET A 1 14.37 -7.10 -0.34
CA MET A 1 13.23 -7.42 -1.22
C MET A 1 13.25 -6.53 -2.46
N LYS A 2 12.86 -7.09 -3.60
CA LYS A 2 12.75 -6.30 -4.83
C LYS A 2 11.49 -5.44 -4.81
N SER A 3 11.62 -4.19 -5.24
CA SER A 3 10.52 -3.25 -5.35
C SER A 3 10.63 -2.45 -6.63
N VAL A 4 9.49 -2.19 -7.27
CA VAL A 4 9.38 -1.28 -8.42
C VAL A 4 9.13 0.13 -7.89
N VAL A 5 10.08 1.02 -8.10
CA VAL A 5 10.05 2.37 -7.54
C VAL A 5 9.99 3.40 -8.67
N ILE A 6 9.07 4.32 -8.56
CA ILE A 6 9.09 5.54 -9.37
C ILE A 6 9.93 6.57 -8.63
N GLN A 7 11.14 6.82 -9.12
CA GLN A 7 12.08 7.76 -8.50
C GLN A 7 11.63 9.21 -8.70
N GLN A 8 11.14 9.49 -9.88
CA GLN A 8 10.55 10.75 -10.32
C GLN A 8 9.67 10.49 -11.55
N PRO A 9 8.88 11.44 -12.03
CA PRO A 9 8.10 11.25 -13.26
C PRO A 9 8.93 10.69 -14.42
N ASN A 10 8.41 9.64 -15.05
CA ASN A 10 9.01 8.88 -16.15
C ASN A 10 10.31 8.13 -15.81
N ALA A 11 10.68 8.00 -14.53
CA ALA A 11 11.85 7.26 -14.09
C ALA A 11 11.43 6.10 -13.17
N LEU A 12 11.36 4.90 -13.73
CA LEU A 12 11.06 3.65 -13.03
C LEU A 12 12.34 2.84 -12.87
N VAL A 13 12.59 2.35 -11.67
CA VAL A 13 13.69 1.46 -11.35
C VAL A 13 13.21 0.26 -10.53
N ILE A 14 13.97 -0.83 -10.61
CA ILE A 14 13.82 -1.96 -9.68
C ILE A 14 15.01 -1.89 -8.71
N GLU A 15 14.73 -1.78 -7.44
CA GLU A 15 15.75 -1.69 -6.40
C GLU A 15 15.51 -2.69 -5.26
N GLU A 16 16.61 -3.06 -4.60
CA GLU A 16 16.56 -3.85 -3.39
C GLU A 16 16.26 -2.95 -2.19
N ARG A 17 15.26 -3.32 -1.40
CA ARG A 17 14.83 -2.59 -0.20
C ARG A 17 14.78 -3.54 1.00
N PRO A 18 14.92 -3.03 2.23
CA PRO A 18 14.72 -3.85 3.42
C PRO A 18 13.27 -4.38 3.47
N LEU A 19 13.07 -5.53 4.11
CA LEU A 19 11.72 -6.03 4.38
C LEU A 19 11.00 -5.08 5.34
N PRO A 20 9.73 -4.73 5.07
CA PRO A 20 8.95 -3.95 6.02
C PRO A 20 8.70 -4.76 7.29
N LEU A 21 8.83 -4.11 8.43
CA LEU A 21 8.46 -4.69 9.72
C LEU A 21 7.05 -4.21 10.07
N PRO A 22 6.10 -5.13 10.37
CA PRO A 22 4.77 -4.73 10.75
C PRO A 22 4.80 -4.01 12.11
N GLY A 23 4.17 -2.85 12.19
CA GLY A 23 3.94 -2.12 13.44
C GLY A 23 2.81 -2.75 14.27
N ALA A 24 2.52 -2.16 15.43
CA ALA A 24 1.39 -2.60 16.24
C ALA A 24 0.07 -2.48 15.45
N GLY A 25 -0.72 -3.55 15.42
CA GLY A 25 -1.96 -3.65 14.66
C GLY A 25 -1.80 -3.92 13.16
N ASP A 26 -0.57 -3.91 12.64
CA ASP A 26 -0.29 -4.14 11.23
C ASP A 26 0.00 -5.61 10.93
N VAL A 27 -0.09 -5.97 9.66
CA VAL A 27 0.39 -7.25 9.11
C VAL A 27 1.32 -6.97 7.95
N ARG A 28 2.28 -7.86 7.72
CA ARG A 28 3.06 -7.87 6.48
C ARG A 28 2.48 -8.90 5.53
N VAL A 29 2.28 -8.51 4.30
CA VAL A 29 1.75 -9.38 3.24
C VAL A 29 2.86 -9.72 2.26
N ARG A 30 3.12 -11.02 2.08
CA ARG A 30 3.93 -11.52 0.98
C ARG A 30 3.07 -11.51 -0.29
N ILE A 31 3.39 -10.64 -1.21
CA ILE A 31 2.58 -10.40 -2.41
C ILE A 31 2.72 -11.56 -3.38
N LYS A 32 1.59 -12.02 -3.92
CA LYS A 32 1.51 -13.09 -4.91
C LYS A 32 1.10 -12.56 -6.28
N LEU A 33 0.21 -11.59 -6.30
CA LEU A 33 -0.28 -10.94 -7.52
C LEU A 33 -0.50 -9.47 -7.23
N ALA A 34 -0.18 -8.64 -8.21
CA ALA A 34 -0.50 -7.22 -8.20
C ALA A 34 -1.06 -6.81 -9.56
N GLY A 35 -2.17 -6.09 -9.56
CA GLY A 35 -2.79 -5.51 -10.74
C GLY A 35 -2.17 -4.17 -11.11
N ILE A 36 -2.11 -3.86 -12.40
CA ILE A 36 -1.71 -2.55 -12.91
C ILE A 36 -2.97 -1.76 -13.22
N CYS A 37 -3.20 -0.68 -12.50
CA CYS A 37 -4.31 0.24 -12.72
C CYS A 37 -3.89 1.41 -13.62
N GLY A 38 -4.86 2.01 -14.30
CA GLY A 38 -4.61 3.24 -15.07
C GLY A 38 -4.05 4.39 -14.24
N SER A 39 -4.38 4.46 -12.95
CA SER A 39 -3.84 5.46 -12.03
C SER A 39 -2.33 5.29 -11.76
N ASP A 40 -1.78 4.10 -11.86
CA ASP A 40 -0.33 3.86 -11.76
C ASP A 40 0.41 4.55 -12.92
N SER A 41 -0.19 4.54 -14.12
CA SER A 41 0.33 5.28 -15.27
C SER A 41 0.30 6.81 -15.03
N HIS A 42 -0.72 7.33 -14.37
CA HIS A 42 -0.77 8.75 -13.99
C HIS A 42 0.31 9.11 -12.97
N ILE A 43 0.58 8.24 -11.99
CA ILE A 43 1.69 8.43 -11.04
C ILE A 43 3.02 8.39 -11.80
N TYR A 44 3.25 7.37 -12.64
CA TYR A 44 4.46 7.25 -13.42
C TYR A 44 4.75 8.51 -14.26
N ARG A 45 3.72 9.09 -14.90
CA ARG A 45 3.84 10.29 -15.73
C ARG A 45 3.88 11.61 -14.95
N GLY A 46 3.74 11.58 -13.63
CA GLY A 46 3.72 12.78 -12.81
C GLY A 46 2.39 13.55 -12.83
N HIS A 47 1.30 12.93 -13.28
CA HIS A 47 -0.01 13.57 -13.39
C HIS A 47 -0.86 13.42 -12.12
N ASN A 48 -0.39 12.67 -11.12
CA ASN A 48 -1.10 12.53 -9.85
C ASN A 48 -0.58 13.58 -8.85
N PRO A 49 -1.39 14.56 -8.43
CA PRO A 49 -0.95 15.66 -7.56
C PRO A 49 -0.67 15.22 -6.12
N PHE A 50 -1.12 14.03 -5.72
CA PHE A 50 -0.97 13.51 -4.35
C PHE A 50 0.25 12.59 -4.21
N ALA A 51 0.78 12.08 -5.30
CA ALA A 51 1.94 11.20 -5.27
C ALA A 51 3.21 12.00 -4.95
N LYS A 52 3.99 11.49 -3.98
CA LYS A 52 5.32 12.03 -3.64
C LYS A 52 6.37 11.00 -4.02
N TYR A 53 7.44 11.44 -4.66
CA TYR A 53 8.53 10.58 -5.10
C TYR A 53 9.73 10.63 -4.13
N PRO A 54 10.53 9.56 -4.02
CA PRO A 54 10.33 8.25 -4.64
C PRO A 54 9.14 7.48 -4.04
N ARG A 55 8.50 6.59 -4.83
CA ARG A 55 7.33 5.83 -4.39
C ARG A 55 7.32 4.42 -4.98
N VAL A 56 7.08 3.40 -4.16
CA VAL A 56 6.61 2.09 -4.62
C VAL A 56 5.14 2.22 -4.91
N ILE A 57 4.75 2.09 -6.17
CA ILE A 57 3.35 2.21 -6.59
C ILE A 57 2.62 0.86 -6.51
N GLY A 58 1.39 0.80 -7.00
CA GLY A 58 0.53 -0.38 -6.97
C GLY A 58 -0.38 -0.39 -5.75
N HIS A 59 -1.68 -0.49 -5.99
CA HIS A 59 -2.71 -0.43 -4.94
C HIS A 59 -3.75 -1.55 -5.10
N GLU A 60 -3.58 -2.42 -6.07
CA GLU A 60 -4.41 -3.60 -6.31
C GLU A 60 -3.54 -4.83 -6.14
N PHE A 61 -3.53 -5.44 -4.96
CA PHE A 61 -2.69 -6.61 -4.73
C PHE A 61 -3.32 -7.61 -3.78
N PHE A 62 -2.86 -8.82 -3.94
CA PHE A 62 -3.27 -10.00 -3.20
C PHE A 62 -2.02 -10.74 -2.71
N GLY A 63 -2.12 -11.34 -1.55
CA GLY A 63 -1.01 -12.10 -0.99
C GLY A 63 -1.37 -12.95 0.20
N GLU A 64 -0.36 -13.28 0.98
CA GLU A 64 -0.44 -14.14 2.16
C GLU A 64 0.24 -13.42 3.32
N ILE A 65 -0.42 -13.36 4.47
CA ILE A 65 0.15 -12.77 5.68
C ILE A 65 1.35 -13.63 6.13
N ASP A 66 2.54 -13.05 6.14
CA ASP A 66 3.78 -13.74 6.52
C ASP A 66 4.39 -13.23 7.82
N ALA A 67 3.94 -12.08 8.31
CA ALA A 67 4.29 -11.56 9.64
C ALA A 67 3.14 -10.73 10.20
N VAL A 68 3.03 -10.69 11.53
CA VAL A 68 2.05 -9.91 12.27
C VAL A 68 2.75 -9.03 13.29
N GLY A 69 2.23 -7.81 13.48
CA GLY A 69 2.68 -6.89 14.51
C GLY A 69 2.04 -7.15 15.86
N GLU A 70 2.46 -6.38 16.86
CA GLU A 70 1.91 -6.46 18.21
C GLU A 70 0.38 -6.22 18.18
N GLY A 71 -0.36 -7.03 18.97
CA GLY A 71 -1.82 -6.95 19.06
C GLY A 71 -2.59 -7.65 17.93
N VAL A 72 -1.90 -8.19 16.92
CA VAL A 72 -2.52 -9.00 15.86
C VAL A 72 -2.36 -10.49 16.22
N GLU A 73 -3.46 -11.24 16.12
CA GLU A 73 -3.45 -12.68 16.42
C GLU A 73 -2.56 -13.45 15.44
N SER A 74 -1.69 -14.29 16.00
CA SER A 74 -0.77 -15.15 15.21
C SER A 74 -1.51 -16.16 14.31
N THR A 75 -2.77 -16.48 14.61
CA THR A 75 -3.65 -17.32 13.78
C THR A 75 -3.92 -16.73 12.39
N ARG A 76 -3.60 -15.47 12.19
CA ARG A 76 -3.67 -14.82 10.88
C ARG A 76 -2.51 -15.16 9.95
N LEU A 77 -1.41 -15.70 10.45
CA LEU A 77 -0.28 -16.12 9.62
C LEU A 77 -0.74 -17.19 8.60
N GLY A 78 -0.30 -17.03 7.35
CA GLY A 78 -0.68 -17.90 6.24
C GLY A 78 -2.05 -17.59 5.62
N GLN A 79 -2.82 -16.67 6.17
CA GLN A 79 -4.09 -16.27 5.56
C GLN A 79 -3.87 -15.57 4.22
N ARG A 80 -4.69 -15.94 3.24
CA ARG A 80 -4.75 -15.25 1.95
C ARG A 80 -5.63 -14.02 2.07
N VAL A 81 -5.12 -12.89 1.60
CA VAL A 81 -5.80 -11.60 1.72
C VAL A 81 -5.75 -10.82 0.41
N SER A 82 -6.86 -10.17 0.09
CA SER A 82 -6.89 -9.05 -0.84
C SER A 82 -6.81 -7.77 -0.01
N VAL A 83 -6.01 -6.83 -0.44
CA VAL A 83 -5.75 -5.61 0.33
C VAL A 83 -6.64 -4.48 -0.17
N ASP A 84 -7.44 -3.89 0.74
CA ASP A 84 -8.08 -2.60 0.50
C ASP A 84 -6.99 -1.51 0.65
N PRO A 85 -6.65 -0.78 -0.42
CA PRO A 85 -5.59 0.21 -0.36
C PRO A 85 -5.98 1.49 0.38
N VAL A 86 -7.25 1.67 0.72
CA VAL A 86 -7.78 2.92 1.28
C VAL A 86 -7.80 2.85 2.81
N ILE A 87 -6.99 3.68 3.44
CA ILE A 87 -6.89 3.77 4.90
C ILE A 87 -7.55 5.09 5.33
N SER A 88 -8.62 4.97 6.10
CA SER A 88 -9.34 6.10 6.69
C SER A 88 -9.01 6.27 8.18
N CYS A 89 -9.12 7.49 8.71
CA CYS A 89 -8.77 7.76 10.12
C CYS A 89 -9.80 7.24 11.14
N GLY A 90 -11.01 6.93 10.71
CA GLY A 90 -12.08 6.40 11.56
C GLY A 90 -12.80 7.42 12.46
N HIS A 91 -12.29 8.64 12.64
CA HIS A 91 -12.80 9.59 13.65
C HIS A 91 -13.20 10.98 13.10
N CYS A 92 -12.88 11.32 11.86
CA CYS A 92 -13.32 12.59 11.27
C CYS A 92 -14.83 12.54 10.94
N TYR A 93 -15.42 13.71 10.68
CA TYR A 93 -16.86 13.80 10.41
C TYR A 93 -17.33 12.83 9.29
N PRO A 94 -16.70 12.78 8.11
CA PRO A 94 -17.08 11.78 7.11
C PRO A 94 -17.04 10.33 7.63
N CYS A 95 -16.02 9.96 8.38
CA CYS A 95 -15.92 8.63 8.95
C CYS A 95 -17.04 8.34 9.97
N SER A 96 -17.38 9.32 10.81
CA SER A 96 -18.42 9.16 11.82
C SER A 96 -19.84 9.02 11.25
N VAL A 97 -20.07 9.49 10.01
CA VAL A 97 -21.34 9.34 9.29
C VAL A 97 -21.32 8.24 8.24
N GLY A 98 -20.36 7.31 8.31
CA GLY A 98 -20.27 6.13 7.44
C GLY A 98 -19.78 6.42 6.02
N LYS A 99 -19.04 7.50 5.80
CA LYS A 99 -18.43 7.87 4.50
C LYS A 99 -16.91 7.91 4.57
N PRO A 100 -16.23 6.79 4.92
CA PRO A 100 -14.78 6.75 5.08
C PRO A 100 -14.02 7.04 3.79
N ASN A 101 -14.65 6.85 2.63
CA ASN A 101 -14.06 7.12 1.32
C ASN A 101 -13.76 8.62 1.05
N VAL A 102 -14.34 9.51 1.84
CA VAL A 102 -14.06 10.96 1.80
C VAL A 102 -13.44 11.44 3.12
N CYS A 103 -12.69 10.58 3.76
CA CYS A 103 -11.94 10.88 4.97
C CYS A 103 -11.01 12.09 4.75
N THR A 104 -10.99 13.03 5.70
CA THR A 104 -10.12 14.22 5.62
C THR A 104 -8.63 13.91 5.73
N SER A 105 -8.28 12.75 6.25
CA SER A 105 -6.91 12.24 6.40
C SER A 105 -6.73 10.92 5.66
N LEU A 106 -7.32 10.82 4.47
CA LEU A 106 -7.27 9.62 3.65
C LEU A 106 -5.83 9.30 3.25
N VAL A 107 -5.44 8.05 3.42
CA VAL A 107 -4.17 7.50 2.93
C VAL A 107 -4.48 6.38 1.94
N VAL A 108 -3.79 6.37 0.81
CA VAL A 108 -3.91 5.31 -0.20
C VAL A 108 -2.53 4.69 -0.41
N LEU A 109 -2.45 3.37 -0.29
CA LEU A 109 -1.24 2.60 -0.60
C LEU A 109 -0.89 2.80 -2.09
N GLY A 110 0.40 2.90 -2.39
CA GLY A 110 0.87 3.17 -3.75
C GLY A 110 0.80 4.64 -4.17
N VAL A 111 0.17 5.52 -3.36
CA VAL A 111 0.05 6.96 -3.61
C VAL A 111 0.69 7.76 -2.47
N HIS A 112 0.10 7.69 -1.28
CA HIS A 112 0.55 8.42 -0.09
C HIS A 112 1.61 7.64 0.71
N ARG A 113 1.52 6.31 0.70
CA ARG A 113 2.48 5.35 1.27
C ARG A 113 2.91 4.38 0.18
N ASP A 114 3.99 3.64 0.42
CA ASP A 114 4.45 2.59 -0.49
C ASP A 114 3.36 1.52 -0.68
N GLY A 115 3.27 1.02 -1.90
CA GLY A 115 2.24 0.10 -2.35
C GLY A 115 2.74 -1.30 -2.66
N GLY A 116 1.99 -2.00 -3.50
CA GLY A 116 2.12 -3.44 -3.74
C GLY A 116 3.04 -3.87 -4.88
N PHE A 117 3.72 -2.96 -5.60
CA PHE A 117 4.69 -3.38 -6.63
C PHE A 117 6.04 -3.72 -5.99
N SER A 118 5.99 -4.70 -5.09
CA SER A 118 7.08 -5.17 -4.27
C SER A 118 6.83 -6.64 -3.93
N GLU A 119 7.84 -7.35 -3.41
CA GLU A 119 7.64 -8.72 -2.93
C GLU A 119 6.83 -8.76 -1.63
N TYR A 120 6.87 -7.68 -0.85
CA TYR A 120 6.14 -7.55 0.42
C TYR A 120 5.60 -6.12 0.60
N ALA A 121 4.50 -6.01 1.32
CA ALA A 121 3.88 -4.76 1.77
C ALA A 121 3.41 -4.87 3.22
#